data_494b9bd4473fa58ebd6a1dc83d801bcb
#
_entry.id   494b9bd4473fa58ebd6a1dc83d801bcb
#
_cell.length_a   1.000
_cell.length_b   1.000
_cell.length_c   1.000
_cell.angle_alpha   90.00
_cell.angle_beta   90.00
_cell.angle_gamma   90.00
#
_symmetry.space_group_name_H-M   'P 1'
#
loop_
_entity.id
_entity.type
_entity.pdbx_description
1 polymer ?
#
loop_
_entity_poly.entity_id
_entity_poly.type
_entity_poly.pdbx_seq_one_letter_code
_entity_poly.pdbx_strand_id
1 'polypeptide(L)'
;SHIPARDGHVLGQFLEGLSFVAHNFVFASLIALALFNSLFGLSYVTLLPIFADCYFASGSTGFGLLNAAHGVGALVGTLTIATIATRIARPGTTLLMGAAGLGILLMTFSQGPTMAVAIPALVLVGFSNTFYLTQVSTFIQQGVPDQLRGRVLSLYSLCWNLLPIGGLLAGALAAAVDARFAILCGGAVVAANALLLLTSARLRAIGHVKVPSAVSGYS
;
A
#
# COMPACT_ATOMS: atom_id res chain seq x y z
N SER A 1 38.63 -4.30 15.73
CA SER A 1 37.82 -3.84 16.86
C SER A 1 36.36 -4.19 16.57
N HIS A 2 35.91 -5.33 17.14
CA HIS A 2 34.51 -5.71 17.17
C HIS A 2 33.77 -4.74 18.10
N ILE A 3 32.83 -3.95 17.55
CA ILE A 3 31.83 -3.24 18.34
C ILE A 3 30.74 -4.26 18.68
N PRO A 4 30.53 -4.59 19.95
CA PRO A 4 29.45 -5.52 20.32
C PRO A 4 28.11 -4.85 20.03
N ALA A 5 27.27 -5.51 19.23
CA ALA A 5 25.88 -5.13 19.02
C ALA A 5 25.15 -5.18 20.38
N ARG A 6 24.73 -4.03 20.88
CA ARG A 6 23.88 -3.91 22.08
C ARG A 6 22.45 -4.27 21.67
N ASP A 7 22.05 -5.51 21.93
CA ASP A 7 20.69 -6.00 21.63
C ASP A 7 19.57 -5.15 22.27
N GLY A 8 19.83 -4.52 23.41
CA GLY A 8 18.89 -3.58 24.05
C GLY A 8 18.68 -2.26 23.28
N HIS A 9 19.55 -1.93 22.34
CA HIS A 9 19.47 -0.67 21.58
C HIS A 9 18.52 -0.77 20.38
N VAL A 10 18.39 -1.95 19.76
CA VAL A 10 17.54 -2.18 18.60
C VAL A 10 16.06 -2.11 18.98
N LEU A 11 15.68 -2.77 20.08
CA LEU A 11 14.30 -2.75 20.59
C LEU A 11 13.89 -1.34 21.02
N GLY A 12 14.79 -0.61 21.71
CA GLY A 12 14.55 0.78 22.10
C GLY A 12 14.36 1.69 20.89
N GLN A 13 15.18 1.54 19.87
CA GLN A 13 15.05 2.31 18.61
C GLN A 13 13.75 2.01 17.85
N PHE A 14 13.32 0.75 17.84
CA PHE A 14 12.03 0.35 17.25
C PHE A 14 10.86 0.98 18.01
N LEU A 15 10.87 0.92 19.34
CA LEU A 15 9.84 1.51 20.19
C LEU A 15 9.77 3.04 20.06
N GLU A 16 10.91 3.73 19.88
CA GLU A 16 10.91 5.17 19.61
C GLU A 16 10.25 5.50 18.26
N GLY A 17 10.54 4.72 17.19
CA GLY A 17 9.88 4.88 15.90
C GLY A 17 8.38 4.64 16.00
N LEU A 18 7.97 3.59 16.72
CA LEU A 18 6.57 3.26 16.96
C LEU A 18 5.86 4.35 17.77
N SER A 19 6.51 4.86 18.84
CA SER A 19 5.99 5.95 19.65
C SER A 19 5.80 7.22 18.82
N PHE A 20 6.79 7.59 17.99
CA PHE A 20 6.67 8.73 17.09
C PHE A 20 5.48 8.60 16.13
N VAL A 21 5.32 7.43 15.51
CA VAL A 21 4.19 7.14 14.61
C VAL A 21 2.88 7.21 15.37
N ALA A 22 2.78 6.60 16.55
CA ALA A 22 1.55 6.57 17.36
C ALA A 22 1.09 7.98 17.81
N HIS A 23 2.04 8.86 18.11
CA HIS A 23 1.73 10.25 18.53
C HIS A 23 1.49 11.18 17.33
N ASN A 24 1.74 10.74 16.10
CA ASN A 24 1.59 11.57 14.91
C ASN A 24 0.52 10.97 13.98
N PHE A 25 -0.69 11.50 14.03
CA PHE A 25 -1.85 11.00 13.29
C PHE A 25 -1.56 10.82 11.78
N VAL A 26 -0.77 11.71 11.17
CA VAL A 26 -0.45 11.65 9.74
C VAL A 26 0.38 10.39 9.44
N PHE A 27 1.47 10.17 10.18
CA PHE A 27 2.33 9.00 9.95
C PHE A 27 1.64 7.70 10.37
N ALA A 28 0.84 7.70 11.45
CA ALA A 28 0.01 6.56 11.82
C ALA A 28 -0.96 6.17 10.69
N SER A 29 -1.60 7.16 10.06
CA SER A 29 -2.50 6.91 8.92
C SER A 29 -1.78 6.39 7.70
N LEU A 30 -0.56 6.90 7.38
CA LEU A 30 0.25 6.41 6.26
C LEU A 30 0.71 4.95 6.48
N ILE A 31 1.14 4.62 7.68
CA ILE A 31 1.51 3.25 8.05
C ILE A 31 0.27 2.34 8.03
N ALA A 32 -0.87 2.80 8.56
CA ALA A 32 -2.13 2.06 8.49
C ALA A 32 -2.55 1.77 7.04
N LEU A 33 -2.47 2.77 6.14
CA LEU A 33 -2.74 2.55 4.71
C LEU A 33 -1.85 1.47 4.12
N ALA A 34 -0.54 1.50 4.42
CA ALA A 34 0.39 0.48 3.95
C ALA A 34 0.08 -0.91 4.53
N LEU A 35 -0.26 -0.97 5.82
CA LEU A 35 -0.64 -2.19 6.52
C LEU A 35 -1.90 -2.83 5.92
N PHE A 36 -2.98 -2.04 5.79
CA PHE A 36 -4.23 -2.53 5.20
C PHE A 36 -4.05 -2.95 3.74
N ASN A 37 -3.23 -2.22 2.97
CA ASN A 37 -2.90 -2.63 1.62
C ASN A 37 -2.12 -3.95 1.58
N SER A 38 -1.15 -4.15 2.45
CA SER A 38 -0.38 -5.39 2.49
C SER A 38 -1.25 -6.59 2.87
N LEU A 39 -2.11 -6.43 3.89
CA LEU A 39 -2.96 -7.51 4.37
C LEU A 39 -4.14 -7.82 3.43
N PHE A 40 -4.75 -6.81 2.84
CA PHE A 40 -6.00 -6.95 2.11
C PHE A 40 -5.88 -6.58 0.63
N GLY A 41 -5.09 -5.54 0.32
CA GLY A 41 -4.92 -5.03 -1.02
C GLY A 41 -4.05 -5.91 -1.92
N LEU A 42 -2.94 -6.44 -1.40
CA LEU A 42 -2.00 -7.27 -2.16
C LEU A 42 -2.30 -8.77 -2.06
N SER A 43 -3.18 -9.19 -1.17
CA SER A 43 -3.54 -10.60 -0.98
C SER A 43 -4.14 -11.25 -2.25
N TYR A 44 -4.68 -10.45 -3.19
CA TYR A 44 -5.17 -10.98 -4.47
C TYR A 44 -4.07 -11.66 -5.28
N VAL A 45 -2.79 -11.27 -5.13
CA VAL A 45 -1.66 -11.87 -5.85
C VAL A 45 -1.57 -13.37 -5.59
N THR A 46 -1.86 -13.80 -4.36
CA THR A 46 -1.88 -15.22 -3.97
C THR A 46 -3.06 -15.99 -4.58
N LEU A 47 -4.11 -15.28 -4.99
CA LEU A 47 -5.30 -15.86 -5.60
C LEU A 47 -5.28 -15.81 -7.13
N LEU A 48 -4.32 -15.11 -7.77
CA LEU A 48 -4.21 -15.03 -9.23
C LEU A 48 -4.10 -16.41 -9.92
N PRO A 49 -3.37 -17.42 -9.39
CA PRO A 49 -3.36 -18.75 -9.98
C PRO A 49 -4.78 -19.36 -10.05
N ILE A 50 -5.59 -19.20 -9.00
CA ILE A 50 -6.98 -19.70 -8.96
C ILE A 50 -7.83 -19.01 -10.03
N PHE A 51 -7.63 -17.71 -10.24
CA PHE A 51 -8.32 -16.98 -11.32
C PHE A 51 -7.90 -17.48 -12.70
N ALA A 52 -6.62 -17.72 -12.94
CA ALA A 52 -6.12 -18.22 -14.20
C ALA A 52 -6.65 -19.61 -14.53
N ASP A 53 -6.69 -20.51 -13.54
CA ASP A 53 -7.08 -21.90 -13.74
C ASP A 53 -8.60 -22.11 -13.68
N CYS A 54 -9.24 -21.65 -12.61
CA CYS A 54 -10.66 -21.98 -12.34
C CYS A 54 -11.65 -21.05 -13.04
N TYR A 55 -11.32 -19.75 -13.18
CA TYR A 55 -12.26 -18.78 -13.76
C TYR A 55 -12.03 -18.50 -15.24
N PHE A 56 -10.75 -18.53 -15.68
CA PHE A 56 -10.41 -18.20 -17.06
C PHE A 56 -9.95 -19.40 -17.88
N ALA A 57 -9.77 -20.57 -17.25
CA ALA A 57 -9.32 -21.81 -17.89
C ALA A 57 -8.07 -21.61 -18.79
N SER A 58 -7.13 -20.75 -18.34
CA SER A 58 -5.99 -20.27 -19.14
C SER A 58 -4.64 -20.78 -18.63
N GLY A 59 -4.63 -21.54 -17.52
CA GLY A 59 -3.45 -22.18 -16.97
C GLY A 59 -2.30 -21.23 -16.65
N SER A 60 -1.07 -21.75 -16.74
CA SER A 60 0.14 -20.99 -16.42
C SER A 60 0.34 -19.77 -17.34
N THR A 61 -0.07 -19.85 -18.60
CA THR A 61 0.01 -18.74 -19.55
C THR A 61 -0.89 -17.58 -19.11
N GLY A 62 -2.12 -17.88 -18.68
CA GLY A 62 -3.03 -16.88 -18.15
C GLY A 62 -2.51 -16.23 -16.86
N PHE A 63 -1.96 -17.03 -15.96
CA PHE A 63 -1.31 -16.52 -14.76
C PHE A 63 -0.16 -15.55 -15.10
N GLY A 64 0.71 -15.93 -16.07
CA GLY A 64 1.78 -15.06 -16.56
C GLY A 64 1.26 -13.74 -17.13
N LEU A 65 0.18 -13.79 -17.92
CA LEU A 65 -0.46 -12.60 -18.53
C LEU A 65 -1.06 -11.68 -17.46
N LEU A 66 -1.73 -12.21 -16.46
CA LEU A 66 -2.30 -11.43 -15.35
C LEU A 66 -1.20 -10.71 -14.55
N ASN A 67 -0.09 -11.42 -14.23
CA ASN A 67 1.07 -10.80 -13.58
C ASN A 67 1.74 -9.73 -14.47
N ALA A 68 1.89 -10.00 -15.76
CA ALA A 68 2.45 -9.03 -16.70
C ALA A 68 1.58 -7.77 -16.80
N ALA A 69 0.26 -7.92 -16.83
CA ALA A 69 -0.70 -6.80 -16.82
C ALA A 69 -0.52 -5.91 -15.57
N HIS A 70 -0.43 -6.52 -14.39
CA HIS A 70 -0.13 -5.80 -13.17
C HIS A 70 1.24 -5.08 -13.25
N GLY A 71 2.28 -5.76 -13.75
CA GLY A 71 3.62 -5.19 -13.91
C GLY A 71 3.66 -4.00 -14.87
N VAL A 72 2.96 -4.07 -16.00
CA VAL A 72 2.82 -2.95 -16.94
C VAL A 72 2.15 -1.75 -16.26
N GLY A 73 1.08 -1.99 -15.51
CA GLY A 73 0.41 -0.95 -14.72
C GLY A 73 1.36 -0.29 -13.71
N ALA A 74 2.14 -1.10 -12.99
CA ALA A 74 3.11 -0.63 -12.03
C ALA A 74 4.21 0.25 -12.67
N LEU A 75 4.72 -0.15 -13.83
CA LEU A 75 5.69 0.65 -14.59
C LEU A 75 5.09 2.00 -15.02
N VAL A 76 3.89 2.00 -15.60
CA VAL A 76 3.21 3.24 -16.00
C VAL A 76 2.94 4.12 -14.78
N GLY A 77 2.53 3.53 -13.64
CA GLY A 77 2.31 4.25 -12.38
C GLY A 77 3.59 4.93 -11.86
N THR A 78 4.71 4.20 -11.90
CA THR A 78 6.03 4.76 -11.49
C THR A 78 6.45 5.91 -12.39
N LEU A 79 6.35 5.75 -13.71
CA LEU A 79 6.70 6.79 -14.67
C LEU A 79 5.80 8.01 -14.53
N THR A 80 4.51 7.78 -14.31
CA THR A 80 3.55 8.87 -14.13
C THR A 80 3.90 9.68 -12.88
N ILE A 81 4.09 9.03 -11.72
CA ILE A 81 4.42 9.78 -10.50
C ILE A 81 5.77 10.49 -10.61
N ALA A 82 6.76 9.88 -11.26
CA ALA A 82 8.07 10.50 -11.48
C ALA A 82 7.99 11.80 -12.29
N THR A 83 7.05 11.87 -13.24
CA THR A 83 6.89 13.06 -14.11
C THR A 83 5.98 14.13 -13.51
N ILE A 84 4.95 13.74 -12.74
CA ILE A 84 3.95 14.68 -12.24
C ILE A 84 4.08 15.03 -10.76
N ALA A 85 4.97 14.36 -10.00
CA ALA A 85 5.07 14.52 -8.54
C ALA A 85 5.20 16.00 -8.10
N THR A 86 6.00 16.79 -8.83
CA THR A 86 6.22 18.22 -8.55
C THR A 86 5.04 19.12 -8.93
N ARG A 87 4.11 18.61 -9.76
CA ARG A 87 2.94 19.36 -10.27
C ARG A 87 1.67 19.03 -9.51
N ILE A 88 1.69 18.05 -8.61
CA ILE A 88 0.51 17.66 -7.83
C ILE A 88 0.18 18.77 -6.83
N ALA A 89 -0.93 19.47 -7.05
CA ALA A 89 -1.35 20.58 -6.20
C ALA A 89 -1.83 20.12 -4.80
N ARG A 90 -2.39 18.91 -4.69
CA ARG A 90 -2.95 18.37 -3.44
C ARG A 90 -2.48 16.92 -3.23
N PRO A 91 -1.21 16.72 -2.86
CA PRO A 91 -0.62 15.39 -2.86
C PRO A 91 -1.27 14.44 -1.83
N GLY A 92 -1.71 14.93 -0.67
CA GLY A 92 -2.45 14.10 0.30
C GLY A 92 -3.79 13.59 -0.23
N THR A 93 -4.55 14.44 -0.94
CA THR A 93 -5.81 14.01 -1.57
C THR A 93 -5.55 13.00 -2.69
N THR A 94 -4.54 13.24 -3.52
CA THR A 94 -4.18 12.35 -4.65
C THR A 94 -3.74 10.97 -4.16
N LEU A 95 -2.99 10.92 -3.05
CA LEU A 95 -2.60 9.67 -2.38
C LEU A 95 -3.84 8.87 -1.95
N LEU A 96 -4.76 9.52 -1.24
CA LEU A 96 -5.97 8.85 -0.73
C LEU A 96 -6.92 8.42 -1.85
N MET A 97 -7.03 9.22 -2.92
CA MET A 97 -7.78 8.84 -4.12
C MET A 97 -7.15 7.63 -4.83
N GLY A 98 -5.81 7.59 -4.91
CA GLY A 98 -5.10 6.43 -5.44
C GLY A 98 -5.36 5.16 -4.63
N ALA A 99 -5.33 5.25 -3.29
CA ALA A 99 -5.64 4.13 -2.41
C ALA A 99 -7.11 3.67 -2.50
N ALA A 100 -8.06 4.61 -2.56
CA ALA A 100 -9.48 4.30 -2.74
C ALA A 100 -9.72 3.67 -4.13
N GLY A 101 -9.10 4.24 -5.17
CA GLY A 101 -9.15 3.72 -6.53
C GLY A 101 -8.64 2.27 -6.61
N LEU A 102 -7.52 1.97 -5.93
CA LEU A 102 -7.01 0.61 -5.84
C LEU A 102 -8.07 -0.37 -5.30
N GLY A 103 -8.72 -0.03 -4.19
CA GLY A 103 -9.75 -0.90 -3.62
C GLY A 103 -10.93 -1.11 -4.56
N ILE A 104 -11.41 -0.05 -5.22
CA ILE A 104 -12.51 -0.12 -6.21
C ILE A 104 -12.10 -0.97 -7.42
N LEU A 105 -10.87 -0.81 -7.92
CA LEU A 105 -10.35 -1.58 -9.04
C LEU A 105 -10.18 -3.07 -8.70
N LEU A 106 -9.79 -3.40 -7.47
CA LEU A 106 -9.77 -4.79 -6.99
C LEU A 106 -11.18 -5.40 -6.95
N MET A 107 -12.17 -4.64 -6.48
CA MET A 107 -13.57 -5.07 -6.52
C MET A 107 -14.05 -5.30 -7.96
N THR A 108 -13.69 -4.41 -8.89
CA THR A 108 -13.99 -4.56 -10.32
C THR A 108 -13.32 -5.79 -10.92
N PHE A 109 -12.04 -6.00 -10.61
CA PHE A 109 -11.29 -7.18 -11.05
C PHE A 109 -11.94 -8.47 -10.56
N SER A 110 -12.37 -8.52 -9.29
CA SER A 110 -12.98 -9.72 -8.71
C SER A 110 -14.26 -10.16 -9.44
N GLN A 111 -14.99 -9.21 -10.02
CA GLN A 111 -16.24 -9.47 -10.75
C GLN A 111 -16.02 -9.67 -12.26
N GLY A 112 -14.80 -9.55 -12.76
CA GLY A 112 -14.46 -9.67 -14.17
C GLY A 112 -14.91 -11.04 -14.75
N PRO A 113 -15.81 -11.07 -15.74
CA PRO A 113 -16.33 -12.32 -16.28
C PRO A 113 -15.34 -13.03 -17.22
N THR A 114 -14.41 -12.28 -17.78
CA THR A 114 -13.46 -12.76 -18.80
C THR A 114 -12.07 -12.18 -18.59
N MET A 115 -11.08 -12.86 -19.14
CA MET A 115 -9.69 -12.40 -19.12
C MET A 115 -9.51 -11.05 -19.84
N ALA A 116 -10.31 -10.76 -20.85
CA ALA A 116 -10.31 -9.49 -21.57
C ALA A 116 -10.68 -8.29 -20.66
N VAL A 117 -11.49 -8.51 -19.63
CA VAL A 117 -11.84 -7.50 -18.63
C VAL A 117 -10.83 -7.51 -17.46
N ALA A 118 -10.32 -8.67 -17.10
CA ALA A 118 -9.39 -8.84 -16.00
C ALA A 118 -8.02 -8.17 -16.29
N ILE A 119 -7.51 -8.28 -17.52
CA ILE A 119 -6.22 -7.68 -17.91
C ILE A 119 -6.21 -6.16 -17.71
N PRO A 120 -7.11 -5.37 -18.33
CA PRO A 120 -7.11 -3.92 -18.13
C PRO A 120 -7.40 -3.52 -16.68
N ALA A 121 -8.23 -4.27 -15.96
CA ALA A 121 -8.45 -4.04 -14.54
C ALA A 121 -7.15 -4.20 -13.74
N LEU A 122 -6.35 -5.25 -13.99
CA LEU A 122 -5.07 -5.46 -13.33
C LEU A 122 -3.99 -4.43 -13.72
N VAL A 123 -4.00 -3.94 -14.95
CA VAL A 123 -3.15 -2.80 -15.34
C VAL A 123 -3.47 -1.58 -14.46
N LEU A 124 -4.75 -1.27 -14.30
CA LEU A 124 -5.18 -0.14 -13.45
C LEU A 124 -4.91 -0.40 -11.95
N VAL A 125 -5.04 -1.64 -11.48
CA VAL A 125 -4.66 -2.05 -10.12
C VAL A 125 -3.17 -1.82 -9.90
N GLY A 126 -2.30 -2.29 -10.80
CA GLY A 126 -0.85 -2.10 -10.72
C GLY A 126 -0.47 -0.62 -10.73
N PHE A 127 -1.09 0.15 -11.62
CA PHE A 127 -0.92 1.60 -11.68
C PHE A 127 -1.27 2.28 -10.34
N SER A 128 -2.49 2.08 -9.85
CA SER A 128 -2.98 2.70 -8.61
C SER A 128 -2.15 2.28 -7.40
N ASN A 129 -1.79 1.00 -7.30
CA ASN A 129 -0.98 0.47 -6.22
C ASN A 129 0.39 1.15 -6.15
N THR A 130 1.12 1.17 -7.26
CA THR A 130 2.46 1.77 -7.31
C THR A 130 2.38 3.29 -7.15
N PHE A 131 1.40 3.93 -7.77
CA PHE A 131 1.19 5.37 -7.69
C PHE A 131 1.01 5.83 -6.23
N TYR A 132 0.11 5.19 -5.47
CA TYR A 132 -0.11 5.61 -4.09
C TYR A 132 1.01 5.20 -3.14
N LEU A 133 1.59 3.99 -3.30
CA LEU A 133 2.70 3.52 -2.44
C LEU A 133 3.95 4.39 -2.58
N THR A 134 4.26 4.84 -3.79
CA THR A 134 5.37 5.77 -4.02
C THR A 134 5.13 7.08 -3.27
N GLN A 135 3.90 7.58 -3.25
CA GLN A 135 3.57 8.78 -2.49
C GLN A 135 3.69 8.55 -0.97
N VAL A 136 3.20 7.41 -0.44
CA VAL A 136 3.36 7.05 0.98
C VAL A 136 4.84 7.06 1.37
N SER A 137 5.68 6.38 0.60
CA SER A 137 7.12 6.32 0.84
C SER A 137 7.75 7.72 0.79
N THR A 138 7.39 8.55 -0.17
CA THR A 138 7.88 9.92 -0.31
C THR A 138 7.50 10.79 0.87
N PHE A 139 6.26 10.71 1.35
CA PHE A 139 5.81 11.48 2.52
C PHE A 139 6.53 11.06 3.81
N ILE A 140 6.75 9.77 4.00
CA ILE A 140 7.52 9.27 5.14
C ILE A 140 8.96 9.82 5.07
N GLN A 141 9.60 9.74 3.89
CA GLN A 141 10.99 10.18 3.72
C GLN A 141 11.16 11.69 3.91
N GLN A 142 10.21 12.50 3.46
CA GLN A 142 10.30 13.95 3.53
C GLN A 142 9.79 14.55 4.85
N GLY A 143 8.84 13.87 5.50
CA GLY A 143 8.17 14.42 6.67
C GLY A 143 8.74 13.94 8.01
N VAL A 144 9.53 12.86 8.03
CA VAL A 144 10.12 12.33 9.26
C VAL A 144 11.51 12.98 9.50
N PRO A 145 11.82 13.44 10.73
CA PRO A 145 13.14 13.94 11.08
C PRO A 145 14.22 12.91 10.77
N ASP A 146 15.41 13.38 10.32
CA ASP A 146 16.51 12.52 9.86
C ASP A 146 16.90 11.43 10.86
N GLN A 147 16.87 11.76 12.17
CA GLN A 147 17.22 10.85 13.26
C GLN A 147 16.23 9.68 13.40
N LEU A 148 14.97 9.86 13.03
CA LEU A 148 13.90 8.85 13.14
C LEU A 148 13.55 8.22 11.79
N ARG A 149 14.04 8.77 10.67
CA ARG A 149 13.68 8.33 9.31
C ARG A 149 13.91 6.83 9.10
N GLY A 150 15.07 6.33 9.46
CA GLY A 150 15.40 4.91 9.34
C GLY A 150 14.46 4.02 10.15
N ARG A 151 14.07 4.46 11.36
CA ARG A 151 13.17 3.72 12.25
C ARG A 151 11.74 3.67 11.71
N VAL A 152 11.22 4.77 11.19
CA VAL A 152 9.88 4.83 10.58
C VAL A 152 9.84 4.06 9.26
N LEU A 153 10.91 4.14 8.44
CA LEU A 153 11.01 3.34 7.22
C LEU A 153 11.11 1.84 7.51
N SER A 154 11.74 1.42 8.61
CA SER A 154 11.74 0.01 9.01
C SER A 154 10.35 -0.47 9.41
N LEU A 155 9.54 0.35 10.09
CA LEU A 155 8.13 0.05 10.36
C LEU A 155 7.31 -0.07 9.07
N TYR A 156 7.52 0.84 8.12
CA TYR A 156 6.89 0.76 6.80
C TYR A 156 7.29 -0.52 6.05
N SER A 157 8.57 -0.89 6.08
CA SER A 157 9.06 -2.12 5.46
C SER A 157 8.48 -3.37 6.14
N LEU A 158 8.23 -3.32 7.46
CA LEU A 158 7.59 -4.42 8.18
C LEU A 158 6.17 -4.70 7.66
N CYS A 159 5.43 -3.67 7.22
CA CYS A 159 4.11 -3.86 6.63
C CYS A 159 4.16 -4.80 5.40
N TRP A 160 5.23 -4.75 4.61
CA TRP A 160 5.41 -5.63 3.45
C TRP A 160 5.64 -7.10 3.83
N ASN A 161 6.27 -7.35 4.97
CA ASN A 161 6.50 -8.70 5.48
C ASN A 161 5.23 -9.36 6.03
N LEU A 162 4.12 -8.62 6.12
CA LEU A 162 2.80 -9.15 6.50
C LEU A 162 2.00 -9.69 5.30
N LEU A 163 2.51 -9.54 4.07
CA LEU A 163 1.87 -10.08 2.87
C LEU A 163 1.53 -11.59 2.97
N PRO A 164 2.38 -12.48 3.52
CA PRO A 164 2.02 -13.89 3.69
C PRO A 164 0.80 -14.09 4.60
N ILE A 165 0.66 -13.26 5.64
CA ILE A 165 -0.52 -13.30 6.53
C ILE A 165 -1.77 -12.87 5.76
N GLY A 166 -1.68 -11.81 4.97
CA GLY A 166 -2.76 -11.39 4.07
C GLY A 166 -3.14 -12.49 3.08
N GLY A 167 -2.15 -13.17 2.50
CA GLY A 167 -2.36 -14.32 1.61
C GLY A 167 -3.06 -15.49 2.29
N LEU A 168 -2.69 -15.82 3.53
CA LEU A 168 -3.37 -16.84 4.33
C LEU A 168 -4.83 -16.47 4.61
N LEU A 169 -5.10 -15.23 5.00
CA LEU A 169 -6.47 -14.76 5.25
C LEU A 169 -7.32 -14.81 3.97
N ALA A 170 -6.78 -14.34 2.86
CA ALA A 170 -7.46 -14.39 1.56
C ALA A 170 -7.66 -15.83 1.08
N GLY A 171 -6.68 -16.69 1.24
CA GLY A 171 -6.78 -18.13 0.92
C GLY A 171 -7.81 -18.85 1.76
N ALA A 172 -7.85 -18.60 3.07
CA ALA A 172 -8.85 -19.15 3.98
C ALA A 172 -10.26 -18.70 3.61
N LEU A 173 -10.44 -17.41 3.29
CA LEU A 173 -11.72 -16.87 2.86
C LEU A 173 -12.13 -17.43 1.49
N ALA A 174 -11.18 -17.58 0.57
CA ALA A 174 -11.42 -18.19 -0.74
C ALA A 174 -11.84 -19.67 -0.62
N ALA A 175 -11.25 -20.42 0.29
CA ALA A 175 -11.60 -21.80 0.55
C ALA A 175 -12.96 -21.94 1.25
N ALA A 176 -13.33 -20.98 2.11
CA ALA A 176 -14.59 -21.03 2.85
C ALA A 176 -15.79 -20.58 2.03
N VAL A 177 -15.61 -19.64 1.10
CA VAL A 177 -16.69 -19.05 0.31
C VAL A 177 -16.35 -19.09 -1.18
N ASP A 178 -15.44 -18.22 -1.65
CA ASP A 178 -15.02 -18.09 -3.03
C ASP A 178 -13.85 -17.11 -3.18
N ALA A 179 -12.99 -17.30 -4.18
CA ALA A 179 -11.85 -16.42 -4.44
C ALA A 179 -12.28 -15.02 -4.90
N ARG A 180 -13.39 -14.90 -5.65
CA ARG A 180 -13.96 -13.60 -6.01
C ARG A 180 -14.39 -12.81 -4.79
N PHE A 181 -15.09 -13.49 -3.88
CA PHE A 181 -15.55 -12.88 -2.63
C PHE A 181 -14.37 -12.42 -1.75
N ALA A 182 -13.29 -13.21 -1.68
CA ALA A 182 -12.10 -12.85 -0.92
C ALA A 182 -11.47 -11.55 -1.44
N ILE A 183 -11.31 -11.41 -2.78
CA ILE A 183 -10.76 -10.18 -3.37
C ILE A 183 -11.72 -9.00 -3.21
N LEU A 184 -13.02 -9.24 -3.37
CA LEU A 184 -14.04 -8.20 -3.16
C LEU A 184 -13.98 -7.64 -1.74
N CYS A 185 -13.92 -8.50 -0.73
CA CYS A 185 -13.77 -8.08 0.67
C CYS A 185 -12.46 -7.32 0.89
N GLY A 186 -11.34 -7.82 0.36
CA GLY A 186 -10.05 -7.14 0.45
C GLY A 186 -10.08 -5.75 -0.17
N GLY A 187 -10.62 -5.62 -1.38
CA GLY A 187 -10.81 -4.34 -2.07
C GLY A 187 -11.73 -3.39 -1.30
N ALA A 188 -12.83 -3.90 -0.74
CA ALA A 188 -13.77 -3.12 0.07
C ALA A 188 -13.11 -2.56 1.34
N VAL A 189 -12.30 -3.36 2.04
CA VAL A 189 -11.55 -2.92 3.22
C VAL A 189 -10.55 -1.81 2.86
N VAL A 190 -9.79 -1.97 1.77
CA VAL A 190 -8.84 -0.96 1.30
C VAL A 190 -9.55 0.33 0.90
N ALA A 191 -10.63 0.24 0.13
CA ALA A 191 -11.42 1.38 -0.28
C ALA A 191 -12.05 2.11 0.93
N ALA A 192 -12.67 1.37 1.85
CA ALA A 192 -13.29 1.93 3.05
C ALA A 192 -12.25 2.65 3.93
N ASN A 193 -11.08 2.05 4.15
CA ASN A 193 -9.99 2.66 4.91
C ASN A 193 -9.54 3.99 4.26
N ALA A 194 -9.30 4.00 2.95
CA ALA A 194 -8.90 5.19 2.23
C ALA A 194 -10.00 6.29 2.23
N LEU A 195 -11.27 5.91 2.05
CA LEU A 195 -12.41 6.83 2.09
C LEU A 195 -12.62 7.43 3.48
N LEU A 196 -12.50 6.63 4.54
CA LEU A 196 -12.54 7.13 5.93
C LEU A 196 -11.43 8.16 6.17
N LEU A 197 -10.23 7.89 5.67
CA LEU A 197 -9.12 8.82 5.81
C LEU A 197 -9.28 10.07 4.94
N LEU A 198 -10.01 10.01 3.83
CA LEU A 198 -10.39 11.17 3.01
C LEU A 198 -11.27 12.18 3.76
N THR A 199 -12.03 11.75 4.78
CA THR A 199 -12.81 12.69 5.61
C THR A 199 -11.91 13.57 6.48
N SER A 200 -10.67 13.12 6.76
CA SER A 200 -9.72 13.87 7.58
C SER A 200 -9.11 15.05 6.82
N ALA A 201 -9.42 16.26 7.28
CA ALA A 201 -8.82 17.49 6.73
C ALA A 201 -7.29 17.51 6.87
N ARG A 202 -6.74 16.90 7.94
CA ARG A 202 -5.30 16.84 8.20
C ARG A 202 -4.54 16.05 7.12
N LEU A 203 -5.11 14.93 6.66
CA LEU A 203 -4.50 14.11 5.62
C LEU A 203 -4.62 14.75 4.24
N ARG A 204 -5.73 15.40 3.94
CA ARG A 204 -5.90 16.15 2.69
C ARG A 204 -4.94 17.33 2.57
N ALA A 205 -4.54 17.92 3.70
CA ALA A 205 -3.61 19.04 3.75
C ALA A 205 -2.12 18.62 3.70
N ILE A 206 -1.80 17.32 3.68
CA ILE A 206 -0.41 16.86 3.55
C ILE A 206 0.21 17.45 2.28
N GLY A 207 1.41 18.00 2.42
CA GLY A 207 2.15 18.64 1.32
C GLY A 207 1.91 20.16 1.20
N HIS A 208 0.91 20.72 1.87
CA HIS A 208 0.76 22.19 2.01
C HIS A 208 1.35 22.73 3.32
N VAL A 209 1.51 21.87 4.32
CA VAL A 209 2.16 22.24 5.57
C VAL A 209 3.64 21.87 5.45
N LYS A 210 4.52 22.87 5.32
CA LYS A 210 5.90 22.71 5.79
C LYS A 210 5.79 22.18 7.21
N VAL A 211 6.23 20.94 7.44
CA VAL A 211 6.33 20.42 8.81
C VAL A 211 7.09 21.47 9.60
N PRO A 212 6.54 22.06 10.66
CA PRO A 212 7.29 23.00 11.46
C PRO A 212 8.58 22.29 11.87
N SER A 213 9.70 22.92 11.63
CA SER A 213 11.00 22.48 12.13
C SER A 213 10.97 22.58 13.67
N ALA A 214 10.23 21.67 14.29
CA ALA A 214 10.14 21.53 15.73
C ALA A 214 11.35 20.76 16.23
N VAL A 215 12.55 21.31 16.02
CA VAL A 215 13.71 20.99 16.85
C VAL A 215 14.62 22.23 16.88
N SER A 216 14.19 23.26 17.58
CA SER A 216 15.09 24.28 18.14
C SER A 216 14.95 24.27 19.67
N GLY A 217 15.12 23.12 20.30
CA GLY A 217 14.88 22.98 21.72
C GLY A 217 15.62 21.86 22.43
N TYR A 218 16.70 21.34 21.84
CA TYR A 218 17.65 20.49 22.55
C TYR A 218 19.07 20.93 22.19
N SER A 219 19.47 22.04 22.78
CA SER A 219 20.88 22.39 23.01
C SER A 219 21.15 22.20 24.48
#